data_dafb597ee6c4410e3b5bb298bb28ab52
#
_entry.id   dafb597ee6c4410e3b5bb298bb28ab52
#
_cell.length_a   1.000
_cell.length_b   1.000
_cell.length_c   1.000
_cell.angle_alpha   90.00
_cell.angle_beta   90.00
_cell.angle_gamma   90.00
#
_symmetry.space_group_name_H-M   'P 1'
#
loop_
_entity.id
_entity.type
_entity.pdbx_description
1 polymer ?
#
loop_
_entity_poly.entity_id
_entity_poly.type
_entity_poly.pdbx_seq_one_letter_code
_entity_poly.pdbx_strand_id
1 'polypeptide(L)'
;VSGVVIDCSVAAAWLLGEDDAAESLIAVGAEGGIHVPALWHLELANVLLVALKRKRLTAAEARTAERLAAALPVATDSAPPPLGILFALGREYDLTAYDAAYLELALRLDLPLATFDAALARAARKAGATIAGD
;
A
#
# COMPACT_ATOMS: atom_id res chain seq x y z
N VAL A 1 7.71 -11.61 -12.59
CA VAL A 1 6.66 -10.67 -12.16
C VAL A 1 7.18 -9.26 -12.27
N SER A 2 6.40 -8.37 -12.83
CA SER A 2 6.73 -6.94 -12.94
C SER A 2 5.72 -6.11 -12.16
N GLY A 3 6.08 -4.85 -11.91
CA GLY A 3 5.18 -3.91 -11.28
C GLY A 3 5.72 -3.33 -9.97
N VAL A 4 4.82 -2.95 -9.08
CA VAL A 4 5.14 -2.28 -7.83
C VAL A 4 4.18 -2.75 -6.74
N VAL A 5 4.69 -2.88 -5.52
CA VAL A 5 3.84 -3.07 -4.34
C VAL A 5 3.46 -1.68 -3.83
N ILE A 6 2.17 -1.39 -3.74
CA ILE A 6 1.68 -0.08 -3.29
C ILE A 6 1.00 -0.25 -1.94
N ASP A 7 1.47 0.48 -0.93
CA ASP A 7 0.84 0.42 0.38
C ASP A 7 -0.38 1.35 0.48
N CYS A 8 -1.08 1.27 1.59
CA CYS A 8 -2.29 2.05 1.82
C CYS A 8 -2.01 3.56 1.88
N SER A 9 -0.82 3.99 2.33
CA SER A 9 -0.50 5.41 2.45
C SER A 9 -0.50 6.10 1.08
N VAL A 10 0.05 5.44 0.06
CA VAL A 10 0.07 5.98 -1.31
C VAL A 10 -1.34 5.95 -1.91
N ALA A 11 -2.05 4.84 -1.78
CA ALA A 11 -3.41 4.72 -2.31
C ALA A 11 -4.36 5.73 -1.66
N ALA A 12 -4.29 5.90 -0.35
CA ALA A 12 -5.11 6.87 0.38
C ALA A 12 -4.81 8.30 -0.06
N ALA A 13 -3.54 8.67 -0.18
CA ALA A 13 -3.15 10.02 -0.63
C ALA A 13 -3.66 10.29 -2.05
N TRP A 14 -3.62 9.30 -2.92
CA TRP A 14 -4.17 9.41 -4.27
C TRP A 14 -5.69 9.61 -4.26
N LEU A 15 -6.42 8.80 -3.49
CA LEU A 15 -7.89 8.88 -3.43
C LEU A 15 -8.37 10.18 -2.80
N LEU A 16 -7.62 10.71 -1.83
CA LEU A 16 -7.96 11.96 -1.15
C LEU A 16 -7.39 13.20 -1.84
N GLY A 17 -6.61 13.02 -2.92
CA GLY A 17 -6.01 14.14 -3.66
C GLY A 17 -4.98 14.92 -2.87
N GLU A 18 -4.26 14.26 -1.96
CA GLU A 18 -3.35 14.94 -1.02
C GLU A 18 -1.92 15.11 -1.55
N ASP A 19 -1.54 14.36 -2.58
CA ASP A 19 -0.13 14.33 -3.02
C ASP A 19 -0.02 13.98 -4.52
N ASP A 20 0.63 14.86 -5.27
CA ASP A 20 0.86 14.64 -6.72
C ASP A 20 1.79 13.45 -6.97
N ALA A 21 2.72 13.17 -6.06
CA ALA A 21 3.60 12.00 -6.17
C ALA A 21 2.79 10.69 -6.10
N ALA A 22 1.70 10.66 -5.32
CA ALA A 22 0.81 9.51 -5.26
C ALA A 22 0.20 9.23 -6.63
N GLU A 23 -0.26 10.26 -7.33
CA GLU A 23 -0.84 10.13 -8.66
C GLU A 23 0.16 9.50 -9.64
N SER A 24 1.40 9.97 -9.62
CA SER A 24 2.47 9.44 -10.47
C SER A 24 2.77 7.97 -10.16
N LEU A 25 2.84 7.60 -8.89
CA LEU A 25 3.10 6.22 -8.47
C LEU A 25 1.96 5.28 -8.89
N ILE A 26 0.72 5.72 -8.73
CA ILE A 26 -0.45 4.95 -9.15
C ILE A 26 -0.46 4.78 -10.69
N ALA A 27 -0.16 5.83 -11.44
CA ALA A 27 -0.12 5.78 -12.90
C ALA A 27 0.92 4.78 -13.40
N VAL A 28 2.14 4.83 -12.83
CA VAL A 28 3.22 3.89 -13.17
C VAL A 28 2.81 2.46 -12.81
N GLY A 29 2.22 2.29 -11.64
CA GLY A 29 1.73 0.99 -11.19
C GLY A 29 0.63 0.43 -12.09
N ALA A 30 -0.30 1.28 -12.53
CA ALA A 30 -1.39 0.86 -13.41
C ALA A 30 -0.85 0.33 -14.75
N GLU A 31 0.27 0.86 -15.25
CA GLU A 31 0.89 0.37 -16.48
C GLU A 31 1.69 -0.92 -16.25
N GLY A 32 2.47 -0.99 -15.18
CA GLY A 32 3.39 -2.10 -14.92
C GLY A 32 2.84 -3.24 -14.08
N GLY A 33 1.76 -3.00 -13.37
CA GLY A 33 1.15 -3.92 -12.42
C GLY A 33 1.21 -3.40 -10.99
N ILE A 34 0.11 -3.53 -10.26
CA ILE A 34 0.02 -3.17 -8.84
C ILE A 34 -0.22 -4.45 -8.07
N HIS A 35 0.64 -4.71 -7.07
CA HIS A 35 0.51 -5.88 -6.20
C HIS A 35 0.25 -5.42 -4.77
N VAL A 36 -0.71 -6.04 -4.11
CA VAL A 36 -1.10 -5.67 -2.75
C VAL A 36 -1.37 -6.92 -1.91
N PRO A 37 -1.07 -6.89 -0.60
CA PRO A 37 -1.55 -7.93 0.29
C PRO A 37 -3.06 -7.78 0.52
N ALA A 38 -3.72 -8.84 0.98
CA ALA A 38 -5.17 -8.82 1.21
C ALA A 38 -5.61 -7.71 2.18
N LEU A 39 -4.78 -7.38 3.16
CA LEU A 39 -5.09 -6.35 4.14
C LEU A 39 -5.22 -4.95 3.53
N TRP A 40 -4.64 -4.70 2.35
CA TRP A 40 -4.73 -3.41 1.68
C TRP A 40 -6.20 -2.97 1.48
N HIS A 41 -7.07 -3.90 1.11
CA HIS A 41 -8.49 -3.60 0.91
C HIS A 41 -9.17 -3.18 2.20
N LEU A 42 -8.83 -3.85 3.31
CA LEU A 42 -9.35 -3.52 4.63
C LEU A 42 -8.88 -2.15 5.11
N GLU A 43 -7.59 -1.90 4.98
CA GLU A 43 -7.00 -0.63 5.38
C GLU A 43 -7.57 0.54 4.59
N LEU A 44 -7.71 0.38 3.28
CA LEU A 44 -8.23 1.44 2.42
C LEU A 44 -9.70 1.72 2.69
N ALA A 45 -10.51 0.67 2.90
CA ALA A 45 -11.90 0.83 3.31
C ALA A 45 -11.99 1.61 4.62
N ASN A 46 -11.13 1.31 5.57
CA ASN A 46 -11.11 2.01 6.86
C ASN A 46 -10.72 3.49 6.71
N VAL A 47 -9.78 3.80 5.82
CA VAL A 47 -9.42 5.19 5.52
C VAL A 47 -10.65 5.97 5.05
N LEU A 48 -11.44 5.41 4.15
CA LEU A 48 -12.66 6.06 3.65
C LEU A 48 -13.72 6.21 4.74
N LEU A 49 -13.90 5.19 5.57
CA LEU A 49 -14.85 5.23 6.69
C LEU A 49 -14.48 6.30 7.72
N VAL A 50 -13.19 6.40 8.05
CA VAL A 50 -12.70 7.43 8.98
C VAL A 50 -12.85 8.82 8.38
N ALA A 51 -12.56 9.01 7.09
CA ALA A 51 -12.72 10.28 6.41
C ALA A 51 -14.17 10.75 6.41
N LEU A 52 -15.13 9.83 6.19
CA LEU A 52 -16.56 10.12 6.31
C LEU A 52 -16.92 10.55 7.72
N LYS A 53 -16.49 9.78 8.71
CA LYS A 53 -16.80 10.03 10.12
C LYS A 53 -16.28 11.37 10.58
N ARG A 54 -15.09 11.76 10.10
CA ARG A 54 -14.45 13.06 10.43
C ARG A 54 -14.89 14.19 9.50
N LYS A 55 -15.83 13.92 8.61
CA LYS A 55 -16.38 14.91 7.66
C LYS A 55 -15.32 15.51 6.75
N ARG A 56 -14.26 14.76 6.45
CA ARG A 56 -13.26 15.14 5.45
C ARG A 56 -13.75 14.84 4.04
N LEU A 57 -14.68 13.89 3.90
CA LEU A 57 -15.36 13.55 2.65
C LEU A 57 -16.87 13.60 2.86
N THR A 58 -17.59 14.05 1.85
CA THR A 58 -19.04 13.84 1.77
C THR A 58 -19.32 12.40 1.37
N ALA A 59 -20.58 11.95 1.53
CA ALA A 59 -20.97 10.61 1.08
C ALA A 59 -20.76 10.43 -0.43
N ALA A 60 -21.00 11.48 -1.23
CA ALA A 60 -20.80 11.43 -2.68
C ALA A 60 -19.31 11.31 -3.03
N GLU A 61 -18.45 12.07 -2.35
CA GLU A 61 -17.00 12.02 -2.54
C GLU A 61 -16.44 10.66 -2.15
N ALA A 62 -16.90 10.09 -1.03
CA ALA A 62 -16.48 8.76 -0.59
C ALA A 62 -16.90 7.67 -1.59
N ARG A 63 -18.09 7.80 -2.18
CA ARG A 63 -18.56 6.86 -3.21
C ARG A 63 -17.70 6.95 -4.47
N THR A 64 -17.30 8.16 -4.88
CA THR A 64 -16.39 8.35 -6.00
C THR A 64 -15.03 7.70 -5.72
N ALA A 65 -14.48 7.90 -4.51
CA ALA A 65 -13.23 7.29 -4.10
C ALA A 65 -13.30 5.76 -4.09
N GLU A 66 -14.41 5.20 -3.58
CA GLU A 66 -14.65 3.77 -3.60
C GLU A 66 -14.62 3.21 -5.03
N ARG A 67 -15.28 3.89 -5.97
CA ARG A 67 -15.31 3.46 -7.38
C ARG A 67 -13.92 3.52 -8.01
N LEU A 68 -13.17 4.57 -7.73
CA LEU A 68 -11.79 4.69 -8.23
C LEU A 68 -10.91 3.58 -7.70
N ALA A 69 -11.01 3.29 -6.40
CA ALA A 69 -10.26 2.20 -5.79
C ALA A 69 -10.63 0.84 -6.39
N ALA A 70 -11.94 0.60 -6.58
CA ALA A 70 -12.42 -0.65 -7.16
C ALA A 70 -12.01 -0.83 -8.62
N ALA A 71 -11.79 0.26 -9.35
CA ALA A 71 -11.37 0.24 -10.73
C ALA A 71 -9.86 0.02 -10.91
N LEU A 72 -9.05 0.16 -9.86
CA LEU A 72 -7.62 -0.10 -9.95
C LEU A 72 -7.37 -1.58 -10.25
N PRO A 73 -6.56 -1.88 -11.27
CA PRO A 73 -6.23 -3.27 -11.61
C PRO A 73 -5.16 -3.83 -10.67
N VAL A 74 -5.53 -4.15 -9.43
CA VAL A 74 -4.61 -4.68 -8.43
C VAL A 74 -4.59 -6.21 -8.47
N ALA A 75 -3.40 -6.77 -8.37
CA ALA A 75 -3.21 -8.19 -8.12
C ALA A 75 -3.10 -8.39 -6.61
N THR A 76 -4.11 -9.01 -6.02
CA THR A 76 -4.15 -9.24 -4.58
C THR A 76 -3.47 -10.56 -4.24
N ASP A 77 -2.51 -10.51 -3.30
CA ASP A 77 -1.90 -11.71 -2.75
C ASP A 77 -2.89 -12.33 -1.76
N SER A 78 -3.52 -13.42 -2.17
CA SER A 78 -4.61 -14.03 -1.40
C SER A 78 -4.12 -14.94 -0.27
N ALA A 79 -2.85 -15.39 -0.33
CA ALA A 79 -2.28 -16.25 0.71
C ALA A 79 -1.53 -15.40 1.72
N PRO A 80 -1.99 -15.33 2.98
CA PRO A 80 -1.25 -14.57 3.99
C PRO A 80 0.10 -15.22 4.26
N PRO A 81 1.16 -14.41 4.50
CA PRO A 81 2.44 -14.98 4.91
C PRO A 81 2.31 -15.71 6.25
N PRO A 82 3.14 -16.72 6.51
CA PRO A 82 3.14 -17.36 7.82
C PRO A 82 3.37 -16.35 8.95
N LEU A 83 2.69 -16.55 10.07
CA LEU A 83 2.79 -15.68 11.24
C LEU A 83 4.25 -15.46 11.65
N GLY A 84 5.06 -16.52 11.63
CA GLY A 84 6.47 -16.45 12.03
C GLY A 84 7.31 -15.53 11.17
N ILE A 85 7.02 -15.44 9.87
CA ILE A 85 7.73 -14.55 8.96
C ILE A 85 7.37 -13.08 9.27
N LEU A 86 6.07 -12.79 9.46
CA LEU A 86 5.62 -11.45 9.82
C LEU A 86 6.20 -11.00 11.16
N PHE A 87 6.20 -11.91 12.14
CA PHE A 87 6.75 -11.63 13.46
C PHE A 87 8.25 -11.34 13.39
N ALA A 88 9.01 -12.13 12.63
CA ALA A 88 10.45 -11.93 12.45
C ALA A 88 10.77 -10.61 11.79
N LEU A 89 10.06 -10.26 10.71
CA LEU A 89 10.27 -8.99 10.02
C LEU A 89 9.90 -7.80 10.90
N GLY A 90 8.79 -7.89 11.62
CA GLY A 90 8.36 -6.84 12.54
C GLY A 90 9.38 -6.59 13.65
N ARG A 91 9.97 -7.66 14.22
CA ARG A 91 11.00 -7.54 15.24
C ARG A 91 12.31 -6.98 14.71
N GLU A 92 12.75 -7.49 13.57
CA GLU A 92 14.05 -7.09 13.00
C GLU A 92 14.05 -5.61 12.57
N TYR A 93 12.96 -5.15 11.98
CA TYR A 93 12.89 -3.80 11.40
C TYR A 93 12.00 -2.84 12.19
N ASP A 94 11.54 -3.25 13.36
CA ASP A 94 10.65 -2.44 14.21
C ASP A 94 9.41 -1.95 13.47
N LEU A 95 8.71 -2.90 12.86
CA LEU A 95 7.48 -2.65 12.10
C LEU A 95 6.27 -3.30 12.77
N THR A 96 5.09 -2.76 12.50
CA THR A 96 3.86 -3.49 12.78
C THR A 96 3.78 -4.71 11.86
N ALA A 97 2.96 -5.69 12.20
CA ALA A 97 2.70 -6.83 11.33
C ALA A 97 2.07 -6.39 9.99
N TYR A 98 1.30 -5.31 10.02
CA TYR A 98 0.67 -4.75 8.82
C TYR A 98 1.72 -4.22 7.84
N ASP A 99 2.66 -3.41 8.31
CA ASP A 99 3.75 -2.91 7.48
C ASP A 99 4.69 -4.02 7.06
N ALA A 100 4.93 -5.00 7.95
CA ALA A 100 5.72 -6.18 7.61
C ALA A 100 5.12 -6.98 6.46
N ALA A 101 3.79 -7.00 6.33
CA ALA A 101 3.13 -7.69 5.21
C ALA A 101 3.45 -7.04 3.87
N TYR A 102 3.53 -5.73 3.79
CA TYR A 102 3.94 -5.02 2.58
C TYR A 102 5.40 -5.29 2.25
N LEU A 103 6.27 -5.22 3.25
CA LEU A 103 7.69 -5.52 3.06
C LEU A 103 7.90 -6.96 2.60
N GLU A 104 7.21 -7.92 3.21
CA GLU A 104 7.31 -9.33 2.84
C GLU A 104 6.91 -9.52 1.38
N LEU A 105 5.81 -8.92 0.95
CA LEU A 105 5.33 -9.06 -0.43
C LEU A 105 6.35 -8.48 -1.42
N ALA A 106 6.90 -7.30 -1.14
CA ALA A 106 7.90 -6.67 -2.00
C ALA A 106 9.17 -7.53 -2.12
N LEU A 107 9.64 -8.06 -1.01
CA LEU A 107 10.83 -8.93 -1.01
C LEU A 107 10.57 -10.24 -1.75
N ARG A 108 9.43 -10.89 -1.50
CA ARG A 108 9.08 -12.16 -2.12
C ARG A 108 8.93 -12.06 -3.62
N LEU A 109 8.31 -10.98 -4.10
CA LEU A 109 8.11 -10.75 -5.53
C LEU A 109 9.30 -10.04 -6.21
N ASP A 110 10.27 -9.59 -5.42
CA ASP A 110 11.39 -8.77 -5.89
C ASP A 110 10.91 -7.53 -6.66
N LEU A 111 9.96 -6.82 -6.07
CA LEU A 111 9.38 -5.61 -6.64
C LEU A 111 9.67 -4.40 -5.76
N PRO A 112 9.75 -3.20 -6.36
CA PRO A 112 9.85 -1.99 -5.56
C PRO A 112 8.59 -1.77 -4.72
N LEU A 113 8.77 -1.10 -3.59
CA LEU A 113 7.70 -0.73 -2.68
C LEU A 113 7.42 0.76 -2.77
N ALA A 114 6.18 1.13 -3.02
CA ALA A 114 5.72 2.51 -2.97
C ALA A 114 5.06 2.77 -1.62
N THR A 115 5.65 3.65 -0.83
CA THR A 115 5.14 4.03 0.49
C THR A 115 5.51 5.48 0.80
N PHE A 116 4.66 6.15 1.56
CA PHE A 116 4.96 7.45 2.15
C PHE A 116 5.30 7.35 3.64
N ASP A 117 5.27 6.14 4.20
CA ASP A 117 5.67 5.91 5.58
C ASP A 117 7.19 5.84 5.67
N ALA A 118 7.79 6.80 6.39
CA ALA A 118 9.25 6.89 6.48
C ALA A 118 9.87 5.69 7.18
N ALA A 119 9.21 5.15 8.20
CA ALA A 119 9.71 3.97 8.93
C ALA A 119 9.71 2.73 8.04
N LEU A 120 8.64 2.53 7.27
CA LEU A 120 8.55 1.40 6.34
C LEU A 120 9.58 1.54 5.21
N ALA A 121 9.76 2.75 4.68
CA ALA A 121 10.77 3.00 3.64
C ALA A 121 12.19 2.68 4.14
N ARG A 122 12.54 3.11 5.34
CA ARG A 122 13.84 2.81 5.95
C ARG A 122 14.05 1.31 6.14
N ALA A 123 13.04 0.64 6.66
CA ALA A 123 13.07 -0.81 6.88
C ALA A 123 13.25 -1.55 5.54
N ALA A 124 12.52 -1.14 4.52
CA ALA A 124 12.59 -1.75 3.19
C ALA A 124 13.99 -1.61 2.60
N ARG A 125 14.60 -0.43 2.68
CA ARG A 125 15.98 -0.22 2.20
C ARG A 125 16.96 -1.10 2.93
N LYS A 126 16.86 -1.20 4.27
CA LYS A 126 17.72 -2.07 5.07
C LYS A 126 17.56 -3.54 4.71
N ALA A 127 16.35 -3.95 4.37
CA ALA A 127 16.05 -5.33 3.97
C ALA A 127 16.46 -5.66 2.54
N GLY A 128 16.91 -4.67 1.78
CA GLY A 128 17.33 -4.85 0.38
C GLY A 128 16.23 -4.63 -0.64
N ALA A 129 15.07 -4.12 -0.23
CA ALA A 129 14.01 -3.77 -1.16
C ALA A 129 14.28 -2.38 -1.77
N THR A 130 13.80 -2.18 -2.98
CA THR A 130 13.86 -0.88 -3.67
C THR A 130 12.63 -0.07 -3.31
N ILE A 131 12.78 1.25 -3.16
CA ILE A 131 11.66 2.16 -2.95
C ILE A 131 11.32 2.80 -4.29
N ALA A 132 10.05 2.70 -4.68
CA ALA A 132 9.56 3.31 -5.91
C ALA A 132 9.60 4.84 -5.79
N GLY A 133 10.11 5.50 -6.83
CA GLY A 133 10.25 6.96 -6.85
C GLY A 133 11.58 7.48 -6.31
N ASP A 134 12.44 6.60 -5.83
CA ASP A 134 13.81 6.98 -5.44
C ASP A 134 14.69 7.23 -6.65
#